data_bcb82f9dba388877cb3742f2c8426b00
#
_entry.id   bcb82f9dba388877cb3742f2c8426b00
#
_cell.length_a   1.000
_cell.length_b   1.000
_cell.length_c   1.000
_cell.angle_alpha   90.00
_cell.angle_beta   90.00
_cell.angle_gamma   90.00
#
_symmetry.space_group_name_H-M   'P 1'
#
loop_
_entity.id
_entity.type
_entity.pdbx_description
1 polymer ?
#
loop_
_entity_poly.entity_id
_entity_poly.type
_entity_poly.pdbx_seq_one_letter_code
_entity_poly.pdbx_strand_id
1 'polypeptide(L)'
;MPRERNTLLEGVLQQLGWSQATTARHLQRVAVEAGAEELKAVSASHVNQWVRGAHPAGPATRILCETLSRGLSGRGIPQVVTAADIGLKDPDDQAGSALRDIDPIAQLVDLGGTDLDPERRRTLKGAAFSLAGMFLPSDHWWQDTATAAHTRRTSASWQVGPDDVAALREMTQLLSQREQRRGGADGRSALVAYLRTDVASYLSARFPNQRTRQEMFTAAGELAYLAGWTAFDSSEHALAQKWLDVALRLSAEADDAPLAGHILRAQAHQTLDLGHPVQALRLAEISVAQRRYTDASPRERSLLGVVHARSLAAAGHKQQAIAALLRAEDDLRHAELGDDEPARVFFFSEASLAHETARTLQVLGDLRGAEREFQRSVRTRRAQPFARTHAVTLGLLGAVQIQRGAVESACATWSQALDAMQGVQSGRALDTVIQMRRSLSPYRGRGGTTLARLDDRARTVIGRVR
;
A
#
# COMPACT_ATOMS: atom_id res chain seq x y z
N MET A 1 -38.91 -21.10 5.55
CA MET A 1 -38.36 -22.02 4.55
C MET A 1 -37.00 -22.50 5.00
N PRO A 2 -36.64 -23.79 4.88
CA PRO A 2 -35.26 -24.21 5.14
C PRO A 2 -34.32 -23.46 4.19
N ARG A 3 -33.21 -22.90 4.75
CA ARG A 3 -32.21 -22.21 3.97
C ARG A 3 -31.46 -23.22 3.11
N GLU A 4 -31.29 -22.94 1.83
CA GLU A 4 -30.50 -23.76 0.91
C GLU A 4 -29.02 -23.67 1.29
N ARG A 5 -28.33 -24.82 1.27
CA ARG A 5 -26.91 -24.90 1.59
C ARG A 5 -26.08 -24.14 0.54
N ASN A 6 -25.14 -23.34 0.98
CA ASN A 6 -24.25 -22.57 0.10
C ASN A 6 -23.09 -23.47 -0.36
N THR A 7 -23.35 -24.20 -1.46
CA THR A 7 -22.37 -25.13 -2.05
C THR A 7 -21.18 -24.41 -2.70
N LEU A 8 -21.35 -23.15 -3.16
CA LEU A 8 -20.29 -22.35 -3.74
C LEU A 8 -19.25 -21.97 -2.68
N LEU A 9 -19.66 -21.44 -1.54
CA LEU A 9 -18.76 -21.16 -0.43
C LEU A 9 -18.06 -22.43 0.06
N GLU A 10 -18.79 -23.52 0.18
CA GLU A 10 -18.23 -24.80 0.59
C GLU A 10 -17.15 -25.30 -0.40
N GLY A 11 -17.38 -25.14 -1.71
CA GLY A 11 -16.40 -25.50 -2.76
C GLY A 11 -15.10 -24.72 -2.62
N VAL A 12 -15.15 -23.42 -2.37
CA VAL A 12 -13.93 -22.60 -2.16
C VAL A 12 -13.21 -23.02 -0.88
N LEU A 13 -13.91 -23.33 0.21
CA LEU A 13 -13.30 -23.83 1.45
C LEU A 13 -12.61 -25.20 1.24
N GLN A 14 -13.21 -26.09 0.45
CA GLN A 14 -12.61 -27.37 0.08
C GLN A 14 -11.36 -27.18 -0.78
N GLN A 15 -11.39 -26.28 -1.77
CA GLN A 15 -10.22 -25.93 -2.59
C GLN A 15 -9.06 -25.40 -1.73
N LEU A 16 -9.39 -24.62 -0.70
CA LEU A 16 -8.43 -24.14 0.28
C LEU A 16 -8.02 -25.22 1.31
N GLY A 17 -8.71 -26.34 1.41
CA GLY A 17 -8.53 -27.32 2.50
C GLY A 17 -8.71 -26.70 3.88
N TRP A 18 -9.56 -25.67 4.00
CA TRP A 18 -9.79 -24.98 5.25
C TRP A 18 -11.01 -25.52 5.98
N SER A 19 -10.81 -25.80 7.27
CA SER A 19 -11.94 -26.03 8.18
C SER A 19 -12.63 -24.69 8.49
N GLN A 20 -13.87 -24.75 8.96
CA GLN A 20 -14.63 -23.59 9.42
C GLN A 20 -13.87 -22.80 10.51
N ALA A 21 -13.17 -23.50 11.41
CA ALA A 21 -12.35 -22.90 12.45
C ALA A 21 -11.10 -22.18 11.86
N THR A 22 -10.49 -22.77 10.83
CA THR A 22 -9.38 -22.15 10.12
C THR A 22 -9.85 -20.90 9.37
N THR A 23 -10.98 -20.98 8.69
CA THR A 23 -11.60 -19.86 7.98
C THR A 23 -11.90 -18.70 8.96
N ALA A 24 -12.53 -19.01 10.11
CA ALA A 24 -12.82 -17.99 11.12
C ALA A 24 -11.55 -17.27 11.61
N ARG A 25 -10.46 -18.00 11.88
CA ARG A 25 -9.18 -17.42 12.31
C ARG A 25 -8.56 -16.51 11.25
N HIS A 26 -8.62 -16.89 9.98
CA HIS A 26 -8.13 -16.06 8.89
C HIS A 26 -8.99 -14.82 8.71
N LEU A 27 -10.32 -14.98 8.77
CA LEU A 27 -11.27 -13.87 8.69
C LEU A 27 -11.06 -12.86 9.83
N GLN A 28 -10.90 -13.32 11.06
CA GLN A 28 -10.60 -12.46 12.20
C GLN A 28 -9.32 -11.63 11.99
N ARG A 29 -8.30 -12.22 11.36
CA ARG A 29 -7.05 -11.51 11.05
C ARG A 29 -7.30 -10.38 10.05
N VAL A 30 -8.01 -10.65 8.96
CA VAL A 30 -8.38 -9.64 7.96
C VAL A 30 -9.33 -8.60 8.56
N ALA A 31 -10.26 -9.00 9.42
CA ALA A 31 -11.14 -8.07 10.13
C ALA A 31 -10.39 -7.11 11.05
N VAL A 32 -9.40 -7.61 11.81
CA VAL A 32 -8.54 -6.76 12.65
C VAL A 32 -7.75 -5.77 11.81
N GLU A 33 -7.20 -6.21 10.69
CA GLU A 33 -6.46 -5.37 9.75
C GLU A 33 -7.35 -4.30 9.11
N ALA A 34 -8.59 -4.68 8.76
CA ALA A 34 -9.59 -3.75 8.22
C ALA A 34 -10.23 -2.83 9.29
N GLY A 35 -9.96 -3.04 10.58
CA GLY A 35 -10.60 -2.29 11.67
C GLY A 35 -12.07 -2.63 11.91
N ALA A 36 -12.54 -3.78 11.38
CA ALA A 36 -13.92 -4.29 11.57
C ALA A 36 -14.03 -4.99 12.92
N GLU A 37 -14.17 -4.22 13.99
CA GLU A 37 -14.15 -4.69 15.39
C GLU A 37 -15.25 -5.75 15.66
N GLU A 38 -16.43 -5.60 15.06
CA GLU A 38 -17.56 -6.50 15.18
C GLU A 38 -17.27 -7.91 14.65
N LEU A 39 -16.34 -8.06 13.74
CA LEU A 39 -15.97 -9.36 13.15
C LEU A 39 -14.86 -10.09 13.90
N LYS A 40 -14.28 -9.48 14.93
CA LYS A 40 -13.28 -10.14 15.80
C LYS A 40 -13.87 -11.33 16.56
N ALA A 41 -15.19 -11.33 16.79
CA ALA A 41 -15.91 -12.39 17.48
C ALA A 41 -16.42 -13.51 16.55
N VAL A 42 -16.16 -13.44 15.23
CA VAL A 42 -16.58 -14.48 14.29
C VAL A 42 -15.92 -15.82 14.65
N SER A 43 -16.74 -16.87 14.78
CA SER A 43 -16.32 -18.22 15.17
C SER A 43 -16.60 -19.24 14.06
N ALA A 44 -16.13 -20.46 14.24
CA ALA A 44 -16.47 -21.59 13.36
C ALA A 44 -17.98 -21.78 13.20
N SER A 45 -18.78 -21.48 14.25
CA SER A 45 -20.22 -21.56 14.20
C SER A 45 -20.82 -20.57 13.20
N HIS A 46 -20.33 -19.34 13.14
CA HIS A 46 -20.77 -18.34 12.16
C HIS A 46 -20.46 -18.81 10.74
N VAL A 47 -19.24 -19.30 10.48
CA VAL A 47 -18.86 -19.83 9.16
C VAL A 47 -19.74 -21.03 8.78
N ASN A 48 -20.06 -21.92 9.74
CA ASN A 48 -20.97 -23.03 9.50
C ASN A 48 -22.40 -22.56 9.14
N GLN A 49 -22.89 -21.49 9.78
CA GLN A 49 -24.20 -20.91 9.45
C GLN A 49 -24.19 -20.35 8.02
N TRP A 50 -23.11 -19.71 7.58
CA TRP A 50 -22.98 -19.21 6.20
C TRP A 50 -22.95 -20.33 5.16
N VAL A 51 -22.24 -21.44 5.44
CA VAL A 51 -22.27 -22.64 4.61
C VAL A 51 -23.67 -23.26 4.56
N ARG A 52 -24.46 -23.16 5.66
CA ARG A 52 -25.85 -23.61 5.72
C ARG A 52 -26.85 -22.61 5.11
N GLY A 53 -26.38 -21.58 4.40
CA GLY A 53 -27.21 -20.63 3.67
C GLY A 53 -27.64 -19.38 4.46
N ALA A 54 -27.04 -19.11 5.62
CA ALA A 54 -27.19 -17.81 6.25
C ALA A 54 -26.35 -16.76 5.51
N HIS A 55 -26.85 -15.53 5.39
CA HIS A 55 -26.08 -14.44 4.81
C HIS A 55 -25.28 -13.72 5.89
N PRO A 56 -23.96 -13.46 5.65
CA PRO A 56 -23.17 -12.57 6.50
C PRO A 56 -23.79 -11.16 6.54
N ALA A 57 -23.70 -10.48 7.67
CA ALA A 57 -24.19 -9.11 7.82
C ALA A 57 -23.07 -8.08 7.76
N GLY A 58 -23.40 -6.84 7.39
CA GLY A 58 -22.46 -5.73 7.34
C GLY A 58 -21.26 -6.00 6.42
N PRO A 59 -20.02 -5.66 6.84
CA PRO A 59 -18.82 -5.83 6.04
C PRO A 59 -18.32 -7.28 5.93
N ALA A 60 -19.01 -8.25 6.57
CA ALA A 60 -18.54 -9.64 6.68
C ALA A 60 -18.38 -10.32 5.32
N THR A 61 -19.25 -10.03 4.33
CA THR A 61 -19.14 -10.59 2.98
C THR A 61 -17.83 -10.19 2.32
N ARG A 62 -17.45 -8.91 2.34
CA ARG A 62 -16.22 -8.42 1.73
C ARG A 62 -14.98 -8.97 2.42
N ILE A 63 -14.99 -8.97 3.75
CA ILE A 63 -13.88 -9.53 4.53
C ILE A 63 -13.74 -11.02 4.29
N LEU A 64 -14.83 -11.74 4.09
CA LEU A 64 -14.81 -13.16 3.72
C LEU A 64 -14.21 -13.34 2.32
N CYS A 65 -14.66 -12.58 1.31
CA CYS A 65 -14.11 -12.61 -0.05
C CYS A 65 -12.62 -12.32 -0.07
N GLU A 66 -12.19 -11.28 0.64
CA GLU A 66 -10.77 -10.92 0.76
C GLU A 66 -9.96 -12.03 1.46
N THR A 67 -10.51 -12.61 2.53
CA THR A 67 -9.90 -13.73 3.27
C THR A 67 -9.67 -14.95 2.36
N LEU A 68 -10.68 -15.30 1.57
CA LEU A 68 -10.61 -16.44 0.65
C LEU A 68 -9.64 -16.15 -0.53
N SER A 69 -9.67 -14.94 -1.07
CA SER A 69 -8.74 -14.49 -2.11
C SER A 69 -7.28 -14.58 -1.66
N ARG A 70 -6.97 -14.12 -0.43
CA ARG A 70 -5.62 -14.27 0.16
C ARG A 70 -5.24 -15.74 0.32
N GLY A 71 -6.18 -16.56 0.75
CA GLY A 71 -5.95 -18.00 0.90
C GLY A 71 -5.57 -18.67 -0.41
N LEU A 72 -6.28 -18.37 -1.50
CA LEU A 72 -6.01 -18.89 -2.84
C LEU A 72 -4.69 -18.35 -3.39
N SER A 73 -4.47 -17.03 -3.28
CA SER A 73 -3.24 -16.38 -3.72
C SER A 73 -2.00 -16.93 -3.01
N GLY A 74 -2.10 -17.21 -1.69
CA GLY A 74 -1.03 -17.87 -0.92
C GLY A 74 -0.71 -19.31 -1.36
N ARG A 75 -1.60 -19.93 -2.15
CA ARG A 75 -1.38 -21.24 -2.81
C ARG A 75 -0.95 -21.11 -4.27
N GLY A 76 -0.66 -19.91 -4.75
CA GLY A 76 -0.32 -19.64 -6.15
C GLY A 76 -1.52 -19.69 -7.11
N ILE A 77 -2.76 -19.68 -6.60
CA ILE A 77 -3.98 -19.66 -7.42
C ILE A 77 -4.39 -18.18 -7.61
N PRO A 78 -4.32 -17.64 -8.86
CA PRO A 78 -4.57 -16.22 -9.14
C PRO A 78 -6.07 -15.87 -9.17
N GLN A 79 -6.88 -16.52 -8.36
CA GLN A 79 -8.32 -16.29 -8.33
C GLN A 79 -8.67 -15.24 -7.28
N VAL A 80 -9.38 -14.20 -7.71
CA VAL A 80 -10.04 -13.23 -6.84
C VAL A 80 -11.45 -13.74 -6.57
N VAL A 81 -11.80 -13.90 -5.29
CA VAL A 81 -13.14 -14.37 -4.90
C VAL A 81 -14.04 -13.16 -4.74
N THR A 82 -15.11 -13.12 -5.52
CA THR A 82 -16.20 -12.13 -5.40
C THR A 82 -17.35 -12.68 -4.56
N ALA A 83 -18.28 -11.80 -4.18
CA ALA A 83 -19.50 -12.25 -3.47
C ALA A 83 -20.32 -13.24 -4.32
N ALA A 84 -20.38 -13.01 -5.64
CA ALA A 84 -21.07 -13.89 -6.58
C ALA A 84 -20.45 -15.30 -6.63
N ASP A 85 -19.11 -15.40 -6.59
CA ASP A 85 -18.39 -16.69 -6.63
C ASP A 85 -18.70 -17.58 -5.43
N ILE A 86 -19.14 -16.98 -4.32
CA ILE A 86 -19.50 -17.70 -3.10
C ILE A 86 -21.01 -17.63 -2.82
N GLY A 87 -21.82 -17.30 -3.83
CA GLY A 87 -23.29 -17.30 -3.72
C GLY A 87 -23.86 -16.25 -2.76
N LEU A 88 -23.12 -15.16 -2.53
CA LEU A 88 -23.55 -14.06 -1.68
C LEU A 88 -23.80 -12.80 -2.53
N LYS A 89 -24.52 -11.85 -1.95
CA LYS A 89 -24.71 -10.51 -2.56
C LYS A 89 -23.83 -9.50 -1.83
N ASP A 90 -23.06 -8.71 -2.57
CA ASP A 90 -22.45 -7.50 -2.03
C ASP A 90 -23.32 -6.30 -2.44
N PRO A 91 -23.83 -5.52 -1.48
CA PRO A 91 -24.64 -4.35 -1.79
C PRO A 91 -23.90 -3.30 -2.64
N ASP A 92 -22.55 -3.32 -2.64
CA ASP A 92 -21.72 -2.37 -3.41
C ASP A 92 -21.11 -2.97 -4.69
N ASP A 93 -21.44 -4.19 -5.09
CA ASP A 93 -20.94 -4.83 -6.32
C ASP A 93 -21.33 -4.03 -7.59
N GLN A 94 -22.45 -3.29 -7.53
CA GLN A 94 -22.87 -2.37 -8.60
C GLN A 94 -22.02 -1.08 -8.63
N ALA A 95 -21.40 -0.68 -7.52
CA ALA A 95 -20.57 0.51 -7.46
C ALA A 95 -19.22 0.35 -8.18
N GLY A 96 -18.66 -0.86 -8.24
CA GLY A 96 -17.37 -1.13 -8.90
C GLY A 96 -17.38 -0.94 -10.41
N SER A 97 -18.51 -1.18 -11.07
CA SER A 97 -18.70 -0.93 -12.51
C SER A 97 -18.94 0.55 -12.81
N ALA A 98 -19.74 1.24 -11.99
CA ALA A 98 -20.05 2.66 -12.15
C ALA A 98 -18.85 3.57 -11.85
N LEU A 99 -17.87 3.12 -11.07
CA LEU A 99 -16.65 3.90 -10.73
C LEU A 99 -15.72 4.12 -11.95
N ARG A 100 -15.88 3.37 -13.05
CA ARG A 100 -15.01 3.50 -14.23
C ARG A 100 -15.21 4.81 -15.00
N ASP A 101 -16.42 5.35 -14.98
CA ASP A 101 -16.82 6.53 -15.79
C ASP A 101 -16.96 7.82 -14.96
N ILE A 102 -16.61 7.79 -13.65
CA ILE A 102 -16.71 8.97 -12.79
C ILE A 102 -15.58 9.94 -13.10
N ASP A 103 -15.90 11.24 -13.20
CA ASP A 103 -14.94 12.33 -13.29
C ASP A 103 -13.94 12.28 -12.12
N PRO A 104 -12.62 12.24 -12.38
CA PRO A 104 -11.60 12.13 -11.33
C PRO A 104 -11.63 13.30 -10.35
N ILE A 105 -12.07 14.50 -10.75
CA ILE A 105 -12.20 15.66 -9.87
C ILE A 105 -13.37 15.45 -8.89
N ALA A 106 -14.52 15.01 -9.39
CA ALA A 106 -15.67 14.68 -8.54
C ALA A 106 -15.33 13.57 -7.55
N GLN A 107 -14.62 12.54 -8.00
CA GLN A 107 -14.16 11.43 -7.17
C GLN A 107 -13.18 11.91 -6.08
N LEU A 108 -12.25 12.82 -6.41
CA LEU A 108 -11.32 13.42 -5.45
C LEU A 108 -12.06 14.19 -4.36
N VAL A 109 -13.06 15.01 -4.72
CA VAL A 109 -13.86 15.80 -3.78
C VAL A 109 -14.69 14.93 -2.85
N ASP A 110 -15.36 13.90 -3.38
CA ASP A 110 -16.18 12.97 -2.59
C ASP A 110 -15.32 12.14 -1.63
N LEU A 111 -14.21 11.57 -2.14
CA LEU A 111 -13.28 10.81 -1.33
C LEU A 111 -12.66 11.68 -0.24
N GLY A 112 -12.28 12.92 -0.54
CA GLY A 112 -11.77 13.87 0.44
C GLY A 112 -12.80 14.19 1.51
N GLY A 113 -14.07 14.36 1.14
CA GLY A 113 -15.17 14.53 2.10
C GLY A 113 -15.35 13.33 3.03
N THR A 114 -15.23 12.14 2.47
CA THR A 114 -15.33 10.89 3.24
C THR A 114 -14.14 10.69 4.17
N ASP A 115 -12.94 11.00 3.73
CA ASP A 115 -11.71 10.85 4.52
C ASP A 115 -11.63 11.86 5.69
N LEU A 116 -12.17 13.05 5.53
CA LEU A 116 -12.21 14.07 6.59
C LEU A 116 -13.33 13.85 7.61
N ASP A 117 -14.38 13.12 7.25
CA ASP A 117 -15.49 12.79 8.15
C ASP A 117 -15.12 11.57 9.01
N PRO A 118 -15.02 11.69 10.35
CA PRO A 118 -14.60 10.59 11.21
C PRO A 118 -15.53 9.37 11.16
N GLU A 119 -16.83 9.53 10.94
CA GLU A 119 -17.78 8.42 10.88
C GLU A 119 -17.74 7.72 9.54
N ARG A 120 -17.75 8.47 8.44
CA ARG A 120 -17.59 7.92 7.09
C ARG A 120 -16.22 7.24 6.91
N ARG A 121 -15.17 7.86 7.44
CA ARG A 121 -13.83 7.26 7.46
C ARG A 121 -13.80 5.96 8.27
N ARG A 122 -14.51 5.88 9.41
CA ARG A 122 -14.63 4.65 10.20
C ARG A 122 -15.34 3.55 9.42
N THR A 123 -16.38 3.87 8.67
CA THR A 123 -17.09 2.94 7.78
C THR A 123 -16.16 2.44 6.66
N LEU A 124 -15.36 3.32 6.05
CA LEU A 124 -14.36 2.94 5.07
C LEU A 124 -13.19 2.13 5.66
N LYS A 125 -12.78 2.41 6.89
CA LYS A 125 -11.80 1.58 7.61
C LYS A 125 -12.33 0.16 7.85
N GLY A 126 -13.62 0.01 8.11
CA GLY A 126 -14.28 -1.30 8.21
C GLY A 126 -14.46 -2.01 6.87
N ALA A 127 -14.26 -1.33 5.75
CA ALA A 127 -14.18 -1.95 4.43
C ALA A 127 -12.78 -2.54 4.24
N ALA A 128 -12.70 -3.84 3.95
CA ALA A 128 -11.44 -4.47 3.61
C ALA A 128 -10.89 -3.90 2.29
N PHE A 129 -9.57 -3.90 2.15
CA PHE A 129 -8.94 -3.89 0.83
C PHE A 129 -9.58 -4.97 -0.04
N SER A 130 -9.89 -4.66 -1.27
CA SER A 130 -10.57 -5.59 -2.18
C SER A 130 -9.85 -5.70 -3.50
N LEU A 131 -9.37 -6.90 -3.79
CA LEU A 131 -8.82 -7.21 -5.11
C LEU A 131 -9.87 -7.08 -6.23
N ALA A 132 -11.12 -7.42 -5.95
CA ALA A 132 -12.22 -7.30 -6.91
C ALA A 132 -12.51 -5.83 -7.31
N GLY A 133 -12.25 -4.90 -6.38
CA GLY A 133 -12.37 -3.47 -6.63
C GLY A 133 -11.13 -2.81 -7.20
N MET A 134 -10.06 -3.56 -7.47
CA MET A 134 -8.80 -3.00 -7.97
C MET A 134 -8.92 -2.60 -9.44
N PHE A 135 -8.56 -1.36 -9.73
CA PHE A 135 -8.52 -0.85 -11.09
C PHE A 135 -7.18 -1.17 -11.75
N LEU A 136 -7.24 -1.96 -12.84
CA LEU A 136 -6.08 -2.24 -13.69
C LEU A 136 -6.26 -1.50 -15.01
N PRO A 137 -5.49 -0.44 -15.29
CA PRO A 137 -5.62 0.33 -16.53
C PRO A 137 -5.18 -0.51 -17.72
N SER A 138 -6.02 -0.59 -18.77
CA SER A 138 -5.60 -1.06 -20.07
C SER A 138 -4.98 0.09 -20.89
N ASP A 139 -4.16 -0.25 -21.89
CA ASP A 139 -3.57 0.77 -22.77
C ASP A 139 -4.65 1.54 -23.53
N HIS A 140 -5.75 0.88 -23.90
CA HIS A 140 -6.91 1.52 -24.55
C HIS A 140 -7.58 2.54 -23.62
N TRP A 141 -7.87 2.15 -22.38
CA TRP A 141 -8.42 3.09 -21.38
C TRP A 141 -7.50 4.31 -21.16
N TRP A 142 -6.18 4.10 -21.14
CA TRP A 142 -5.22 5.18 -21.00
C TRP A 142 -5.30 6.16 -22.15
N GLN A 143 -5.27 5.66 -23.39
CA GLN A 143 -5.36 6.47 -24.61
C GLN A 143 -6.67 7.24 -24.69
N ASP A 144 -7.79 6.59 -24.38
CA ASP A 144 -9.11 7.22 -24.37
C ASP A 144 -9.18 8.34 -23.34
N THR A 145 -8.66 8.12 -22.13
CA THR A 145 -8.65 9.11 -21.06
C THR A 145 -7.79 10.31 -21.45
N ALA A 146 -6.57 10.09 -21.94
CA ALA A 146 -5.67 11.15 -22.39
C ALA A 146 -6.27 11.94 -23.56
N THR A 147 -6.95 11.29 -24.49
CA THR A 147 -7.64 11.93 -25.61
C THR A 147 -8.83 12.76 -25.15
N ALA A 148 -9.69 12.21 -24.29
CA ALA A 148 -10.85 12.91 -23.73
C ALA A 148 -10.43 14.13 -22.90
N ALA A 149 -9.29 14.06 -22.23
CA ALA A 149 -8.71 15.14 -21.46
C ALA A 149 -8.44 16.41 -22.30
N HIS A 150 -8.05 16.25 -23.57
CA HIS A 150 -7.80 17.37 -24.50
C HIS A 150 -9.08 18.10 -24.92
N THR A 151 -10.22 17.43 -24.88
CA THR A 151 -11.51 17.99 -25.31
C THR A 151 -12.36 18.51 -24.16
N ARG A 152 -11.96 18.26 -22.93
CA ARG A 152 -12.70 18.67 -21.72
C ARG A 152 -12.73 20.20 -21.60
N ARG A 153 -13.95 20.74 -21.65
CA ARG A 153 -14.19 22.18 -21.46
C ARG A 153 -14.43 22.47 -19.97
N THR A 154 -13.83 23.55 -19.48
CA THR A 154 -14.08 24.05 -18.12
C THR A 154 -15.01 25.26 -18.18
N SER A 155 -15.95 25.35 -17.24
CA SER A 155 -16.89 26.48 -17.13
C SER A 155 -16.38 27.56 -16.16
N ALA A 156 -15.21 27.38 -15.57
CA ALA A 156 -14.67 28.33 -14.58
C ALA A 156 -14.38 29.71 -15.19
N SER A 157 -14.58 30.74 -14.39
CA SER A 157 -14.34 32.15 -14.76
C SER A 157 -12.88 32.59 -14.56
N TRP A 158 -12.09 31.84 -13.82
CA TRP A 158 -10.70 32.15 -13.46
C TRP A 158 -9.71 31.16 -14.10
N GLN A 159 -8.44 31.56 -14.16
CA GLN A 159 -7.38 30.84 -14.85
C GLN A 159 -6.25 30.50 -13.89
N VAL A 160 -5.74 29.27 -14.00
CA VAL A 160 -4.56 28.76 -13.32
C VAL A 160 -3.32 28.99 -14.18
N GLY A 161 -2.24 29.46 -13.55
CA GLY A 161 -0.95 29.70 -14.21
C GLY A 161 0.16 28.75 -13.74
N PRO A 162 1.38 28.93 -14.29
CA PRO A 162 2.57 28.18 -13.86
C PRO A 162 2.91 28.37 -12.36
N ASP A 163 2.64 29.54 -11.81
CA ASP A 163 2.92 29.84 -10.40
C ASP A 163 2.03 29.00 -9.46
N ASP A 164 0.76 28.74 -9.84
CA ASP A 164 -0.12 27.85 -9.09
C ASP A 164 0.37 26.40 -9.11
N VAL A 165 0.91 25.95 -10.24
CA VAL A 165 1.56 24.65 -10.36
C VAL A 165 2.79 24.55 -9.46
N ALA A 166 3.61 25.59 -9.43
CA ALA A 166 4.80 25.67 -8.56
C ALA A 166 4.39 25.60 -7.08
N ALA A 167 3.38 26.39 -6.67
CA ALA A 167 2.87 26.38 -5.30
C ALA A 167 2.34 25.01 -4.87
N LEU A 168 1.62 24.30 -5.76
CA LEU A 168 1.16 22.93 -5.48
C LEU A 168 2.33 21.94 -5.33
N ARG A 169 3.37 22.04 -6.17
CA ARG A 169 4.58 21.21 -6.07
C ARG A 169 5.35 21.46 -4.76
N GLU A 170 5.50 22.71 -4.35
CA GLU A 170 6.13 23.09 -3.08
C GLU A 170 5.37 22.51 -1.88
N MET A 171 4.04 22.64 -1.86
CA MET A 171 3.21 22.05 -0.81
C MET A 171 3.34 20.52 -0.79
N THR A 172 3.33 19.86 -1.94
CA THR A 172 3.50 18.41 -2.07
C THR A 172 4.86 17.97 -1.51
N GLN A 173 5.92 18.70 -1.82
CA GLN A 173 7.28 18.42 -1.31
C GLN A 173 7.35 18.58 0.21
N LEU A 174 6.78 19.64 0.77
CA LEU A 174 6.71 19.89 2.22
C LEU A 174 6.00 18.73 2.95
N LEU A 175 4.85 18.32 2.44
CA LEU A 175 4.04 17.24 3.02
C LEU A 175 4.75 15.87 2.90
N SER A 176 5.41 15.62 1.77
CA SER A 176 6.20 14.39 1.56
C SER A 176 7.39 14.30 2.54
N GLN A 177 8.12 15.40 2.74
CA GLN A 177 9.24 15.44 3.71
C GLN A 177 8.74 15.24 5.14
N ARG A 178 7.57 15.79 5.48
CA ARG A 178 6.94 15.61 6.79
C ARG A 178 6.54 14.15 7.00
N GLU A 179 5.94 13.51 5.99
CA GLU A 179 5.58 12.08 6.02
C GLU A 179 6.79 11.19 6.27
N GLN A 180 7.92 11.42 5.58
CA GLN A 180 9.13 10.63 5.78
C GLN A 180 9.70 10.73 7.21
N ARG A 181 9.51 11.86 7.86
CA ARG A 181 9.98 12.07 9.26
C ARG A 181 8.99 11.57 10.29
N ARG A 182 7.69 11.86 10.12
CA ARG A 182 6.67 11.71 11.16
C ARG A 182 5.72 10.53 10.94
N GLY A 183 5.66 9.99 9.70
CA GLY A 183 4.74 8.94 9.30
C GLY A 183 3.43 9.46 8.73
N GLY A 184 2.66 8.55 8.15
CA GLY A 184 1.49 8.86 7.33
C GLY A 184 0.31 9.47 8.08
N ALA A 185 0.18 9.23 9.39
CA ALA A 185 -0.92 9.81 10.16
C ALA A 185 -0.70 11.30 10.49
N ASP A 186 0.57 11.77 10.49
CA ASP A 186 0.90 13.15 10.83
C ASP A 186 0.65 14.10 9.65
N GLY A 187 -0.25 15.06 9.82
CA GLY A 187 -0.57 16.07 8.81
C GLY A 187 -1.51 15.62 7.68
N ARG A 188 -2.02 14.39 7.71
CA ARG A 188 -2.87 13.85 6.66
C ARG A 188 -4.17 14.64 6.47
N SER A 189 -4.84 15.08 7.55
CA SER A 189 -6.07 15.86 7.43
C SER A 189 -5.86 17.17 6.67
N ALA A 190 -4.71 17.84 6.88
CA ALA A 190 -4.37 19.05 6.14
C ALA A 190 -4.14 18.76 4.66
N LEU A 191 -3.43 17.65 4.33
CA LEU A 191 -3.22 17.20 2.97
C LEU A 191 -4.55 16.94 2.24
N VAL A 192 -5.45 16.19 2.86
CA VAL A 192 -6.75 15.84 2.27
C VAL A 192 -7.66 17.06 2.15
N ALA A 193 -7.66 17.97 3.14
CA ALA A 193 -8.39 19.21 3.04
C ALA A 193 -7.91 20.05 1.85
N TYR A 194 -6.60 20.21 1.67
CA TYR A 194 -6.01 20.93 0.54
C TYR A 194 -6.36 20.30 -0.81
N LEU A 195 -6.31 18.97 -0.92
CA LEU A 195 -6.77 18.26 -2.12
C LEU A 195 -8.22 18.58 -2.45
N ARG A 196 -9.11 18.51 -1.44
CA ARG A 196 -10.54 18.68 -1.60
C ARG A 196 -10.96 20.11 -1.96
N THR A 197 -10.22 21.12 -1.50
CA THR A 197 -10.55 22.54 -1.69
C THR A 197 -9.74 23.17 -2.82
N ASP A 198 -8.50 23.52 -2.55
CA ASP A 198 -7.67 24.30 -3.47
C ASP A 198 -7.34 23.52 -4.74
N VAL A 199 -6.87 22.27 -4.59
CA VAL A 199 -6.49 21.45 -5.75
C VAL A 199 -7.69 21.13 -6.63
N ALA A 200 -8.83 20.73 -6.06
CA ALA A 200 -10.06 20.51 -6.82
C ALA A 200 -10.50 21.77 -7.59
N SER A 201 -10.32 22.96 -6.97
CA SER A 201 -10.58 24.24 -7.62
C SER A 201 -9.60 24.47 -8.79
N TYR A 202 -8.30 24.25 -8.59
CA TYR A 202 -7.29 24.36 -9.67
C TYR A 202 -7.59 23.43 -10.86
N LEU A 203 -7.97 22.18 -10.60
CA LEU A 203 -8.30 21.22 -11.66
C LEU A 203 -9.54 21.59 -12.45
N SER A 204 -10.45 22.37 -11.84
CA SER A 204 -11.69 22.85 -12.48
C SER A 204 -11.52 24.19 -13.22
N ALA A 205 -10.36 24.85 -13.09
CA ALA A 205 -10.09 26.17 -13.67
C ALA A 205 -9.80 26.11 -15.19
N ARG A 206 -9.65 27.30 -15.81
CA ARG A 206 -9.12 27.42 -17.17
C ARG A 206 -7.60 27.34 -17.15
N PHE A 207 -7.02 26.81 -18.22
CA PHE A 207 -5.58 26.73 -18.39
C PHE A 207 -5.14 27.55 -19.61
N PRO A 208 -4.00 28.24 -19.56
CA PRO A 208 -3.49 29.04 -20.68
C PRO A 208 -3.11 28.18 -21.88
N ASN A 209 -2.66 26.95 -21.63
CA ASN A 209 -2.24 25.99 -22.62
C ASN A 209 -2.30 24.56 -22.08
N GLN A 210 -2.15 23.58 -22.96
CA GLN A 210 -2.21 22.15 -22.62
C GLN A 210 -1.07 21.73 -21.67
N ARG A 211 0.11 22.32 -21.82
CA ARG A 211 1.27 22.00 -20.96
C ARG A 211 0.98 22.37 -19.49
N THR A 212 0.51 23.59 -19.21
CA THR A 212 0.15 23.99 -17.84
C THR A 212 -0.95 23.11 -17.27
N ARG A 213 -1.91 22.69 -18.09
CA ARG A 213 -2.94 21.72 -17.67
C ARG A 213 -2.31 20.39 -17.28
N GLN A 214 -1.48 19.81 -18.12
CA GLN A 214 -0.79 18.54 -17.83
C GLN A 214 0.04 18.63 -16.55
N GLU A 215 0.83 19.69 -16.39
CA GLU A 215 1.66 19.93 -15.22
C GLU A 215 0.82 20.04 -13.93
N MET A 216 -0.36 20.69 -13.98
CA MET A 216 -1.27 20.78 -12.84
C MET A 216 -1.88 19.41 -12.49
N PHE A 217 -2.32 18.63 -13.48
CA PHE A 217 -2.87 17.30 -13.25
C PHE A 217 -1.80 16.30 -12.76
N THR A 218 -0.54 16.41 -13.25
CA THR A 218 0.60 15.67 -12.70
C THR A 218 0.81 16.01 -11.22
N ALA A 219 0.91 17.29 -10.86
CA ALA A 219 1.14 17.74 -9.50
C ALA A 219 -0.02 17.31 -8.55
N ALA A 220 -1.26 17.39 -9.03
CA ALA A 220 -2.43 16.90 -8.30
C ALA A 220 -2.40 15.37 -8.13
N GLY A 221 -1.98 14.64 -9.16
CA GLY A 221 -1.77 13.18 -9.11
C GLY A 221 -0.69 12.78 -8.08
N GLU A 222 0.41 13.52 -8.01
CA GLU A 222 1.46 13.32 -7.00
C GLU A 222 0.95 13.54 -5.58
N LEU A 223 0.12 14.58 -5.36
CA LEU A 223 -0.46 14.85 -4.05
C LEU A 223 -1.52 13.81 -3.67
N ALA A 224 -2.36 13.37 -4.62
CA ALA A 224 -3.33 12.29 -4.40
C ALA A 224 -2.62 10.94 -4.12
N TYR A 225 -1.50 10.67 -4.82
CA TYR A 225 -0.62 9.55 -4.49
C TYR A 225 -0.12 9.63 -3.06
N LEU A 226 0.33 10.80 -2.60
CA LEU A 226 0.77 11.00 -1.22
C LEU A 226 -0.36 10.73 -0.21
N ALA A 227 -1.60 11.12 -0.52
CA ALA A 227 -2.77 10.79 0.32
C ALA A 227 -2.97 9.26 0.40
N GLY A 228 -2.85 8.55 -0.72
CA GLY A 228 -2.89 7.09 -0.76
C GLY A 228 -1.75 6.45 0.04
N TRP A 229 -0.53 6.96 -0.12
CA TRP A 229 0.64 6.46 0.60
C TRP A 229 0.52 6.68 2.12
N THR A 230 0.05 7.86 2.56
CA THR A 230 -0.16 8.14 3.99
C THR A 230 -1.25 7.26 4.59
N ALA A 231 -2.30 6.92 3.83
CA ALA A 231 -3.32 5.97 4.23
C ALA A 231 -2.73 4.55 4.36
N PHE A 232 -1.92 4.13 3.39
CA PHE A 232 -1.22 2.84 3.43
C PHE A 232 -0.26 2.75 4.62
N ASP A 233 0.53 3.81 4.86
CA ASP A 233 1.44 3.87 6.01
C ASP A 233 0.69 3.82 7.36
N SER A 234 -0.55 4.32 7.39
CA SER A 234 -1.43 4.26 8.55
C SER A 234 -2.21 2.94 8.68
N SER A 235 -1.96 1.95 7.81
CA SER A 235 -2.67 0.67 7.72
C SER A 235 -4.17 0.81 7.36
N GLU A 236 -4.55 1.90 6.67
CA GLU A 236 -5.90 2.17 6.17
C GLU A 236 -6.03 1.71 4.71
N HIS A 237 -5.94 0.40 4.49
CA HIS A 237 -5.71 -0.18 3.18
C HIS A 237 -6.80 0.08 2.14
N ALA A 238 -8.08 0.04 2.52
CA ALA A 238 -9.20 0.34 1.61
C ALA A 238 -9.18 1.81 1.14
N LEU A 239 -8.86 2.72 2.05
CA LEU A 239 -8.76 4.13 1.76
C LEU A 239 -7.52 4.45 0.91
N ALA A 240 -6.39 3.78 1.19
CA ALA A 240 -5.18 3.86 0.38
C ALA A 240 -5.45 3.45 -1.07
N GLN A 241 -6.15 2.34 -1.29
CA GLN A 241 -6.55 1.87 -2.61
C GLN A 241 -7.33 2.93 -3.38
N LYS A 242 -8.36 3.52 -2.75
CA LYS A 242 -9.19 4.55 -3.40
C LYS A 242 -8.40 5.80 -3.77
N TRP A 243 -7.50 6.29 -2.90
CA TRP A 243 -6.65 7.43 -3.21
C TRP A 243 -5.66 7.13 -4.33
N LEU A 244 -5.07 5.93 -4.36
CA LEU A 244 -4.18 5.51 -5.44
C LEU A 244 -4.93 5.37 -6.78
N ASP A 245 -6.19 4.97 -6.77
CA ASP A 245 -7.03 4.93 -7.97
C ASP A 245 -7.34 6.34 -8.50
N VAL A 246 -7.63 7.32 -7.61
CA VAL A 246 -7.79 8.73 -7.99
C VAL A 246 -6.48 9.27 -8.57
N ALA A 247 -5.34 9.01 -7.93
CA ALA A 247 -4.04 9.44 -8.42
C ALA A 247 -3.73 8.88 -9.83
N LEU A 248 -4.04 7.60 -10.06
CA LEU A 248 -3.85 6.95 -11.37
C LEU A 248 -4.70 7.60 -12.46
N ARG A 249 -5.93 7.97 -12.16
CA ARG A 249 -6.81 8.69 -13.12
C ARG A 249 -6.30 10.10 -13.43
N LEU A 250 -5.82 10.82 -12.41
CA LEU A 250 -5.21 12.14 -12.61
C LEU A 250 -3.93 12.06 -13.45
N SER A 251 -3.10 11.00 -13.26
CA SER A 251 -1.92 10.79 -14.11
C SER A 251 -2.27 10.47 -15.57
N ALA A 252 -3.38 9.77 -15.81
CA ALA A 252 -3.87 9.53 -17.17
C ALA A 252 -4.43 10.80 -17.84
N GLU A 253 -5.13 11.66 -17.09
CA GLU A 253 -5.55 12.99 -17.55
C GLU A 253 -4.38 13.91 -17.94
N ALA A 254 -3.23 13.72 -17.26
CA ALA A 254 -1.98 14.42 -17.57
C ALA A 254 -1.17 13.77 -18.70
N ASP A 255 -1.49 12.56 -19.12
CA ASP A 255 -0.65 11.66 -19.94
C ASP A 255 0.76 11.45 -19.35
N ASP A 256 0.87 11.45 -17.99
CA ASP A 256 2.13 11.19 -17.27
C ASP A 256 2.30 9.69 -17.00
N ALA A 257 2.84 8.96 -17.97
CA ALA A 257 3.06 7.53 -17.87
C ALA A 257 4.06 7.13 -16.74
N PRO A 258 5.18 7.84 -16.51
CA PRO A 258 6.05 7.58 -15.35
C PRO A 258 5.34 7.68 -14.01
N LEU A 259 4.52 8.71 -13.80
CA LEU A 259 3.73 8.84 -12.56
C LEU A 259 2.75 7.68 -12.41
N ALA A 260 2.11 7.23 -13.48
CA ALA A 260 1.27 6.02 -13.44
C ALA A 260 2.07 4.78 -13.02
N GLY A 261 3.29 4.60 -13.54
CA GLY A 261 4.21 3.55 -13.11
C GLY A 261 4.50 3.62 -11.61
N HIS A 262 4.77 4.83 -11.10
CA HIS A 262 5.03 5.09 -9.68
C HIS A 262 3.83 4.74 -8.79
N ILE A 263 2.60 5.07 -9.21
CA ILE A 263 1.37 4.75 -8.49
C ILE A 263 1.10 3.24 -8.50
N LEU A 264 1.18 2.59 -9.66
CA LEU A 264 1.00 1.15 -9.81
C LEU A 264 2.00 0.35 -8.98
N ARG A 265 3.26 0.81 -8.89
CA ARG A 265 4.27 0.26 -8.00
C ARG A 265 3.82 0.32 -6.53
N ALA A 266 3.18 1.42 -6.09
CA ALA A 266 2.67 1.53 -4.72
C ALA A 266 1.50 0.58 -4.46
N GLN A 267 0.60 0.41 -5.43
CA GLN A 267 -0.47 -0.58 -5.38
C GLN A 267 0.10 -2.01 -5.32
N ALA A 268 1.15 -2.31 -6.11
CA ALA A 268 1.85 -3.60 -6.05
C ALA A 268 2.47 -3.84 -4.67
N HIS A 269 3.12 -2.83 -4.09
CA HIS A 269 3.69 -2.90 -2.74
C HIS A 269 2.62 -3.18 -1.68
N GLN A 270 1.50 -2.45 -1.70
CA GLN A 270 0.37 -2.69 -0.80
C GLN A 270 -0.21 -4.10 -0.95
N THR A 271 -0.46 -4.51 -2.18
CA THR A 271 -1.01 -5.82 -2.52
C THR A 271 -0.11 -6.96 -2.05
N LEU A 272 1.21 -6.78 -2.17
CA LEU A 272 2.20 -7.74 -1.71
C LEU A 272 2.25 -7.84 -0.18
N ASP A 273 2.23 -6.71 0.53
CA ASP A 273 2.23 -6.68 1.99
C ASP A 273 0.93 -7.29 2.58
N LEU A 274 -0.17 -7.26 1.81
CA LEU A 274 -1.46 -7.89 2.15
C LEU A 274 -1.54 -9.39 1.79
N GLY A 275 -0.48 -9.97 1.21
CA GLY A 275 -0.39 -11.40 0.95
C GLY A 275 -1.00 -11.87 -0.37
N HIS A 276 -0.98 -11.01 -1.39
CA HIS A 276 -1.44 -11.32 -2.75
C HIS A 276 -0.29 -11.31 -3.78
N PRO A 277 0.65 -12.26 -3.73
CA PRO A 277 1.87 -12.22 -4.53
C PRO A 277 1.62 -12.23 -6.05
N VAL A 278 0.61 -12.97 -6.52
CA VAL A 278 0.30 -13.08 -7.96
C VAL A 278 -0.23 -11.75 -8.51
N GLN A 279 -1.15 -11.11 -7.78
CA GLN A 279 -1.73 -9.83 -8.18
C GLN A 279 -0.72 -8.69 -8.03
N ALA A 280 0.12 -8.75 -6.99
CA ALA A 280 1.23 -7.81 -6.81
C ALA A 280 2.21 -7.88 -7.98
N LEU A 281 2.55 -9.09 -8.45
CA LEU A 281 3.40 -9.27 -9.63
C LEU A 281 2.74 -8.65 -10.87
N ARG A 282 1.45 -8.89 -11.10
CA ARG A 282 0.73 -8.31 -12.23
C ARG A 282 0.75 -6.78 -12.24
N LEU A 283 0.51 -6.15 -11.08
CA LEU A 283 0.61 -4.69 -10.93
C LEU A 283 2.04 -4.19 -11.16
N ALA A 284 3.03 -4.89 -10.62
CA ALA A 284 4.44 -4.55 -10.79
C ALA A 284 4.89 -4.68 -12.25
N GLU A 285 4.45 -5.72 -12.97
CA GLU A 285 4.69 -5.87 -14.42
C GLU A 285 4.09 -4.71 -15.22
N ILE A 286 2.84 -4.33 -14.92
CA ILE A 286 2.21 -3.16 -15.54
C ILE A 286 3.00 -1.89 -15.21
N SER A 287 3.51 -1.74 -13.98
CA SER A 287 4.27 -0.54 -13.57
C SER A 287 5.57 -0.35 -14.35
N VAL A 288 6.22 -1.43 -14.77
CA VAL A 288 7.48 -1.40 -15.55
C VAL A 288 7.27 -1.57 -17.07
N ALA A 289 6.03 -1.52 -17.53
CA ALA A 289 5.72 -1.72 -18.94
C ALA A 289 5.76 -0.42 -19.75
N GLN A 290 6.31 -0.47 -20.97
CA GLN A 290 6.27 0.58 -21.98
C GLN A 290 6.72 1.96 -21.45
N ARG A 291 6.02 3.04 -21.82
CA ARG A 291 6.31 4.44 -21.44
C ARG A 291 6.43 4.67 -19.94
N ARG A 292 5.77 3.84 -19.10
CA ARG A 292 5.88 3.91 -17.63
C ARG A 292 7.30 3.69 -17.13
N TYR A 293 8.10 2.91 -17.85
CA TYR A 293 9.51 2.66 -17.53
C TYR A 293 10.46 3.42 -18.47
N THR A 294 10.20 3.44 -19.77
CA THR A 294 11.13 4.06 -20.74
C THR A 294 11.26 5.57 -20.57
N ASP A 295 10.14 6.25 -20.23
CA ASP A 295 10.10 7.69 -20.02
C ASP A 295 10.41 8.09 -18.56
N ALA A 296 10.53 7.11 -17.64
CA ALA A 296 10.88 7.34 -16.24
C ALA A 296 12.37 7.70 -16.09
N SER A 297 12.70 8.54 -15.12
CA SER A 297 14.07 8.84 -14.75
C SER A 297 14.81 7.60 -14.21
N PRO A 298 16.15 7.58 -14.24
CA PRO A 298 16.92 6.44 -13.74
C PRO A 298 16.57 6.06 -12.30
N ARG A 299 16.45 7.04 -11.39
CA ARG A 299 16.05 6.79 -10.00
C ARG A 299 14.65 6.22 -9.89
N GLU A 300 13.71 6.70 -10.70
CA GLU A 300 12.34 6.20 -10.74
C GLU A 300 12.30 4.77 -11.32
N ARG A 301 13.05 4.47 -12.39
CA ARG A 301 13.19 3.10 -12.91
C ARG A 301 13.70 2.13 -11.85
N SER A 302 14.72 2.54 -11.09
CA SER A 302 15.25 1.74 -9.99
C SER A 302 14.17 1.46 -8.93
N LEU A 303 13.40 2.48 -8.54
CA LEU A 303 12.30 2.35 -7.58
C LEU A 303 11.20 1.39 -8.07
N LEU A 304 10.83 1.44 -9.35
CA LEU A 304 9.88 0.49 -9.96
C LEU A 304 10.46 -0.92 -9.96
N GLY A 305 11.73 -1.05 -10.36
CA GLY A 305 12.46 -2.30 -10.51
C GLY A 305 12.57 -3.10 -9.20
N VAL A 306 12.82 -2.45 -8.06
CA VAL A 306 12.94 -3.17 -6.78
C VAL A 306 11.62 -3.77 -6.29
N VAL A 307 10.49 -3.10 -6.54
CA VAL A 307 9.17 -3.64 -6.18
C VAL A 307 8.77 -4.77 -7.14
N HIS A 308 9.12 -4.64 -8.44
CA HIS A 308 8.96 -5.72 -9.40
C HIS A 308 9.78 -6.96 -9.00
N ALA A 309 11.05 -6.77 -8.62
CA ALA A 309 11.91 -7.86 -8.13
C ALA A 309 11.32 -8.57 -6.91
N ARG A 310 10.82 -7.81 -5.93
CA ARG A 310 10.19 -8.37 -4.73
C ARG A 310 8.90 -9.14 -5.06
N SER A 311 8.11 -8.64 -6.00
CA SER A 311 6.89 -9.30 -6.47
C SER A 311 7.19 -10.61 -7.21
N LEU A 312 8.22 -10.61 -8.07
CA LEU A 312 8.74 -11.82 -8.74
C LEU A 312 9.20 -12.86 -7.72
N ALA A 313 9.97 -12.46 -6.71
CA ALA A 313 10.43 -13.35 -5.65
C ALA A 313 9.26 -13.99 -4.89
N ALA A 314 8.25 -13.19 -4.52
CA ALA A 314 7.08 -13.67 -3.80
C ALA A 314 6.19 -14.59 -4.64
N ALA A 315 6.17 -14.40 -5.96
CA ALA A 315 5.49 -15.31 -6.91
C ALA A 315 6.32 -16.55 -7.28
N GLY A 316 7.54 -16.71 -6.74
CA GLY A 316 8.40 -17.89 -6.95
C GLY A 316 9.36 -17.78 -8.13
N HIS A 317 9.43 -16.67 -8.84
CA HIS A 317 10.27 -16.42 -10.01
C HIS A 317 11.70 -15.97 -9.63
N LYS A 318 12.46 -16.83 -8.95
CA LYS A 318 13.74 -16.50 -8.31
C LYS A 318 14.77 -15.86 -9.25
N GLN A 319 15.01 -16.47 -10.43
CA GLN A 319 16.03 -15.98 -11.37
C GLN A 319 15.65 -14.59 -11.92
N GLN A 320 14.39 -14.40 -12.27
CA GLN A 320 13.88 -13.12 -12.75
C GLN A 320 13.96 -12.05 -11.67
N ALA A 321 13.68 -12.40 -10.40
CA ALA A 321 13.82 -11.48 -9.27
C ALA A 321 15.25 -10.96 -9.11
N ILE A 322 16.25 -11.83 -9.17
CA ILE A 322 17.67 -11.45 -9.11
C ILE A 322 18.04 -10.56 -10.31
N ALA A 323 17.63 -10.92 -11.51
CA ALA A 323 17.89 -10.10 -12.71
C ALA A 323 17.23 -8.71 -12.61
N ALA A 324 16.03 -8.62 -12.03
CA ALA A 324 15.35 -7.34 -11.80
C ALA A 324 16.07 -6.49 -10.74
N LEU A 325 16.61 -7.09 -9.67
CA LEU A 325 17.43 -6.37 -8.68
C LEU A 325 18.71 -5.78 -9.31
N LEU A 326 19.41 -6.56 -10.12
CA LEU A 326 20.63 -6.09 -10.79
C LEU A 326 20.34 -4.92 -11.75
N ARG A 327 19.22 -4.97 -12.48
CA ARG A 327 18.80 -3.85 -13.33
C ARG A 327 18.47 -2.60 -12.50
N ALA A 328 17.75 -2.77 -11.38
CA ALA A 328 17.42 -1.66 -10.50
C ALA A 328 18.67 -1.02 -9.87
N GLU A 329 19.68 -1.81 -9.53
CA GLU A 329 20.98 -1.30 -9.06
C GLU A 329 21.70 -0.52 -10.16
N ASP A 330 21.65 -1.00 -11.39
CA ASP A 330 22.24 -0.32 -12.54
C ASP A 330 21.53 1.00 -12.85
N ASP A 331 20.21 1.01 -12.86
CA ASP A 331 19.40 2.23 -12.99
C ASP A 331 19.76 3.27 -11.92
N LEU A 332 19.93 2.87 -10.65
CA LEU A 332 20.27 3.82 -9.59
C LEU A 332 21.70 4.40 -9.76
N ARG A 333 22.65 3.60 -10.25
CA ARG A 333 23.98 4.08 -10.58
C ARG A 333 23.96 5.18 -11.65
N HIS A 334 23.10 5.06 -12.64
CA HIS A 334 22.90 6.12 -13.66
C HIS A 334 22.23 7.36 -13.08
N ALA A 335 21.40 7.24 -12.05
CA ALA A 335 20.77 8.36 -11.37
C ALA A 335 21.77 9.26 -10.61
N GLU A 336 22.86 8.69 -10.11
CA GLU A 336 23.90 9.44 -9.38
C GLU A 336 24.76 10.34 -10.31
N LEU A 337 24.68 10.08 -11.60
CA LEU A 337 25.42 10.82 -12.64
C LEU A 337 24.60 11.95 -13.30
N GLY A 338 23.31 12.09 -12.97
CA GLY A 338 22.39 13.04 -13.60
C GLY A 338 21.52 13.81 -12.60
N ASP A 339 21.22 15.08 -12.92
CA ASP A 339 20.51 16.02 -12.03
C ASP A 339 18.98 16.08 -12.26
N ASP A 340 18.42 15.47 -13.32
CA ASP A 340 17.00 15.60 -13.71
C ASP A 340 16.09 14.55 -13.10
N GLU A 341 16.14 14.41 -11.78
CA GLU A 341 15.26 13.49 -11.06
C GLU A 341 13.98 14.19 -10.58
N PRO A 342 12.78 13.62 -10.81
CA PRO A 342 11.55 14.22 -10.34
C PRO A 342 11.50 14.26 -8.80
N ALA A 343 10.97 15.36 -8.24
CA ALA A 343 10.92 15.58 -6.79
C ALA A 343 10.21 14.44 -6.05
N ARG A 344 9.27 13.73 -6.69
CA ARG A 344 8.52 12.60 -6.10
C ARG A 344 9.40 11.41 -5.70
N VAL A 345 10.62 11.26 -6.25
CA VAL A 345 11.54 10.15 -5.91
C VAL A 345 12.69 10.55 -4.98
N PHE A 346 12.66 11.74 -4.38
CA PHE A 346 13.70 12.26 -3.48
C PHE A 346 14.10 11.31 -2.34
N PHE A 347 13.16 10.47 -1.90
CA PHE A 347 13.35 9.52 -0.80
C PHE A 347 14.09 8.25 -1.22
N PHE A 348 14.18 7.97 -2.52
CA PHE A 348 14.79 6.75 -3.02
C PHE A 348 16.28 6.93 -3.26
N SER A 349 17.08 6.20 -2.51
CA SER A 349 18.55 6.28 -2.51
C SER A 349 19.14 4.87 -2.36
N GLU A 350 20.47 4.76 -2.30
CA GLU A 350 21.19 3.52 -1.98
C GLU A 350 20.60 2.81 -0.75
N ALA A 351 20.26 3.57 0.30
CA ALA A 351 19.64 3.00 1.50
C ALA A 351 18.26 2.38 1.22
N SER A 352 17.50 2.94 0.28
CA SER A 352 16.18 2.42 -0.11
C SER A 352 16.32 1.20 -1.01
N LEU A 353 17.27 1.21 -1.95
CA LEU A 353 17.62 0.04 -2.77
C LEU A 353 18.04 -1.14 -1.88
N ALA A 354 18.97 -0.91 -0.95
CA ALA A 354 19.43 -1.95 -0.01
C ALA A 354 18.27 -2.51 0.86
N HIS A 355 17.34 -1.66 1.29
CA HIS A 355 16.14 -2.10 2.02
C HIS A 355 15.29 -3.07 1.19
N GLU A 356 14.94 -2.72 -0.04
CA GLU A 356 14.09 -3.56 -0.90
C GLU A 356 14.84 -4.81 -1.38
N THR A 357 16.16 -4.73 -1.61
CA THR A 357 17.01 -5.88 -1.88
C THR A 357 16.97 -6.87 -0.71
N ALA A 358 17.13 -6.37 0.52
CA ALA A 358 17.02 -7.21 1.72
C ALA A 358 15.66 -7.90 1.83
N ARG A 359 14.56 -7.18 1.56
CA ARG A 359 13.20 -7.75 1.52
C ARG A 359 13.07 -8.86 0.49
N THR A 360 13.62 -8.65 -0.70
CA THR A 360 13.62 -9.64 -1.78
C THR A 360 14.42 -10.89 -1.40
N LEU A 361 15.62 -10.72 -0.87
CA LEU A 361 16.48 -11.83 -0.41
C LEU A 361 15.83 -12.61 0.75
N GLN A 362 15.14 -11.92 1.67
CA GLN A 362 14.38 -12.57 2.74
C GLN A 362 13.29 -13.50 2.19
N VAL A 363 12.54 -13.04 1.17
CA VAL A 363 11.51 -13.85 0.50
C VAL A 363 12.14 -15.05 -0.22
N LEU A 364 13.32 -14.87 -0.81
CA LEU A 364 14.07 -15.95 -1.48
C LEU A 364 14.72 -16.95 -0.50
N GLY A 365 14.69 -16.67 0.81
CA GLY A 365 15.28 -17.52 1.85
C GLY A 365 16.77 -17.27 2.12
N ASP A 366 17.41 -16.29 1.44
CA ASP A 366 18.77 -15.86 1.77
C ASP A 366 18.77 -14.89 2.95
N LEU A 367 18.61 -15.44 4.16
CA LEU A 367 18.58 -14.63 5.39
C LEU A 367 19.94 -13.96 5.69
N ARG A 368 21.07 -14.55 5.24
CA ARG A 368 22.40 -13.94 5.43
C ARG A 368 22.56 -12.72 4.52
N GLY A 369 22.18 -12.84 3.25
CA GLY A 369 22.14 -11.72 2.31
C GLY A 369 21.19 -10.62 2.78
N ALA A 370 19.99 -10.98 3.19
CA ALA A 370 18.99 -10.06 3.70
C ALA A 370 19.51 -9.25 4.90
N GLU A 371 20.17 -9.90 5.87
CA GLU A 371 20.76 -9.19 7.02
C GLU A 371 21.84 -8.20 6.60
N ARG A 372 22.77 -8.58 5.70
CA ARG A 372 23.81 -7.67 5.21
C ARG A 372 23.21 -6.44 4.53
N GLU A 373 22.20 -6.62 3.68
CA GLU A 373 21.57 -5.51 2.97
C GLU A 373 20.73 -4.63 3.89
N PHE A 374 20.01 -5.18 4.88
CA PHE A 374 19.37 -4.35 5.90
C PHE A 374 20.39 -3.54 6.72
N GLN A 375 21.52 -4.13 7.11
CA GLN A 375 22.59 -3.42 7.79
C GLN A 375 23.19 -2.32 6.90
N ARG A 376 23.37 -2.56 5.59
CA ARG A 376 23.78 -1.53 4.62
C ARG A 376 22.77 -0.39 4.59
N SER A 377 21.47 -0.70 4.48
CA SER A 377 20.39 0.29 4.51
C SER A 377 20.40 1.15 5.78
N VAL A 378 20.59 0.53 6.95
CA VAL A 378 20.67 1.25 8.23
C VAL A 378 21.86 2.19 8.28
N ARG A 379 23.04 1.75 7.81
CA ARG A 379 24.28 2.56 7.83
C ARG A 379 24.27 3.73 6.86
N THR A 380 23.68 3.55 5.66
CA THR A 380 23.71 4.57 4.60
C THR A 380 22.53 5.54 4.69
N ARG A 381 21.50 5.22 5.46
CA ARG A 381 20.31 6.08 5.60
C ARG A 381 20.58 7.26 6.54
N ARG A 382 20.24 8.46 6.09
CA ARG A 382 20.13 9.64 6.97
C ARG A 382 18.90 9.45 7.87
N ALA A 383 19.13 9.10 9.14
CA ALA A 383 18.06 8.70 10.06
C ALA A 383 17.03 9.83 10.30
N GLN A 384 17.49 11.08 10.54
CA GLN A 384 16.62 12.18 10.94
C GLN A 384 15.58 12.58 9.86
N PRO A 385 15.93 12.80 8.57
CA PRO A 385 14.95 13.11 7.53
C PRO A 385 14.03 11.92 7.20
N PHE A 386 14.49 10.68 7.43
CA PHE A 386 13.80 9.44 7.06
C PHE A 386 13.52 8.54 8.27
N ALA A 387 13.13 9.15 9.41
CA ALA A 387 12.99 8.46 10.69
C ALA A 387 11.99 7.29 10.62
N ARG A 388 10.86 7.47 9.94
CA ARG A 388 9.87 6.42 9.73
C ARG A 388 10.46 5.18 9.04
N THR A 389 11.09 5.37 7.88
CA THR A 389 11.65 4.24 7.13
C THR A 389 12.85 3.63 7.85
N HIS A 390 13.64 4.44 8.57
CA HIS A 390 14.74 3.95 9.40
C HIS A 390 14.24 3.01 10.51
N ALA A 391 13.19 3.41 11.23
CA ALA A 391 12.57 2.60 12.27
C ALA A 391 12.01 1.27 11.72
N VAL A 392 11.31 1.30 10.58
CA VAL A 392 10.80 0.10 9.89
C VAL A 392 11.96 -0.82 9.48
N THR A 393 13.06 -0.26 8.92
CA THR A 393 14.23 -1.06 8.50
C THR A 393 14.89 -1.77 9.70
N LEU A 394 15.06 -1.08 10.82
CA LEU A 394 15.56 -1.70 12.06
C LEU A 394 14.63 -2.80 12.57
N GLY A 395 13.31 -2.59 12.52
CA GLY A 395 12.33 -3.61 12.89
C GLY A 395 12.46 -4.90 12.06
N LEU A 396 12.62 -4.75 10.75
CA LEU A 396 12.80 -5.87 9.82
C LEU A 396 14.18 -6.54 9.96
N LEU A 397 15.24 -5.77 10.20
CA LEU A 397 16.57 -6.31 10.50
C LEU A 397 16.52 -7.24 11.72
N GLY A 398 15.92 -6.78 12.83
CA GLY A 398 15.73 -7.61 14.02
C GLY A 398 14.89 -8.87 13.74
N ALA A 399 13.90 -8.78 12.85
CA ALA A 399 13.11 -9.95 12.44
C ALA A 399 13.94 -10.98 11.64
N VAL A 400 14.88 -10.55 10.82
CA VAL A 400 15.80 -11.46 10.11
C VAL A 400 16.81 -12.07 11.09
N GLN A 401 17.33 -11.28 12.03
CA GLN A 401 18.28 -11.77 13.05
C GLN A 401 17.66 -12.86 13.94
N ILE A 402 16.42 -12.69 14.38
CA ILE A 402 15.73 -13.73 15.17
C ILE A 402 15.48 -15.01 14.35
N GLN A 403 15.14 -14.87 13.06
CA GLN A 403 14.98 -16.03 12.15
C GLN A 403 16.28 -16.81 11.97
N ARG A 404 17.44 -16.13 12.10
CA ARG A 404 18.77 -16.75 12.06
C ARG A 404 19.23 -17.29 13.42
N GLY A 405 18.43 -17.14 14.47
CA GLY A 405 18.77 -17.56 15.83
C GLY A 405 19.67 -16.58 16.61
N ALA A 406 19.95 -15.39 16.06
CA ALA A 406 20.79 -14.36 16.71
C ALA A 406 19.93 -13.48 17.64
N VAL A 407 19.49 -14.06 18.77
CA VAL A 407 18.50 -13.46 19.68
C VAL A 407 19.02 -12.16 20.30
N GLU A 408 20.27 -12.14 20.78
CA GLU A 408 20.88 -10.95 21.41
C GLU A 408 21.01 -9.80 20.41
N SER A 409 21.46 -10.07 19.19
CA SER A 409 21.55 -9.08 18.12
C SER A 409 20.17 -8.52 17.76
N ALA A 410 19.15 -9.39 17.67
CA ALA A 410 17.78 -8.97 17.42
C ALA A 410 17.25 -8.04 18.53
N CYS A 411 17.49 -8.36 19.80
CA CYS A 411 17.09 -7.52 20.92
C CYS A 411 17.77 -6.15 20.89
N ALA A 412 19.07 -6.09 20.58
CA ALA A 412 19.82 -4.84 20.46
C ALA A 412 19.28 -3.98 19.29
N THR A 413 19.06 -4.59 18.13
CA THR A 413 18.49 -3.92 16.95
C THR A 413 17.07 -3.40 17.20
N TRP A 414 16.21 -4.20 17.84
CA TRP A 414 14.86 -3.77 18.17
C TRP A 414 14.80 -2.68 19.23
N SER A 415 15.77 -2.64 20.16
CA SER A 415 15.91 -1.51 21.08
C SER A 415 16.16 -0.21 20.31
N GLN A 416 17.04 -0.22 19.31
CA GLN A 416 17.28 0.92 18.42
C GLN A 416 16.03 1.27 17.60
N ALA A 417 15.28 0.27 17.12
CA ALA A 417 14.03 0.49 16.41
C ALA A 417 13.01 1.25 17.26
N LEU A 418 12.83 0.86 18.52
CA LEU A 418 11.93 1.54 19.46
C LEU A 418 12.38 2.98 19.76
N ASP A 419 13.70 3.25 19.82
CA ASP A 419 14.23 4.60 19.96
C ASP A 419 13.92 5.45 18.71
N ALA A 420 14.13 4.88 17.52
CA ALA A 420 13.86 5.55 16.23
C ALA A 420 12.36 5.81 16.00
N MET A 421 11.45 5.10 16.68
CA MET A 421 10.00 5.29 16.59
C MET A 421 9.48 6.48 17.41
N GLN A 422 10.31 7.14 18.20
CA GLN A 422 9.87 8.28 19.01
C GLN A 422 9.37 9.43 18.11
N GLY A 423 8.09 9.80 18.28
CA GLY A 423 7.43 10.83 17.48
C GLY A 423 7.02 10.40 16.06
N VAL A 424 7.18 9.12 15.71
CA VAL A 424 6.70 8.55 14.44
C VAL A 424 5.27 8.03 14.59
N GLN A 425 4.37 8.49 13.73
CA GLN A 425 2.95 8.09 13.68
C GLN A 425 2.71 7.26 12.40
N SER A 426 3.10 5.98 12.45
CA SER A 426 3.05 5.05 11.32
C SER A 426 2.50 3.70 11.77
N GLY A 427 1.43 3.24 11.13
CA GLY A 427 0.87 1.90 11.33
C GLY A 427 1.88 0.82 10.96
N ARG A 428 2.62 1.00 9.86
CA ARG A 428 3.66 0.05 9.44
C ARG A 428 4.81 -0.06 10.45
N ALA A 429 5.21 1.05 11.07
CA ALA A 429 6.18 1.01 12.16
C ALA A 429 5.60 0.25 13.38
N LEU A 430 4.34 0.49 13.72
CA LEU A 430 3.64 -0.23 14.78
C LEU A 430 3.56 -1.74 14.49
N ASP A 431 3.29 -2.13 13.24
CA ASP A 431 3.23 -3.53 12.84
C ASP A 431 4.57 -4.25 13.06
N THR A 432 5.71 -3.56 12.85
CA THR A 432 7.03 -4.14 13.18
C THR A 432 7.20 -4.39 14.68
N VAL A 433 6.64 -3.54 15.54
CA VAL A 433 6.66 -3.73 17.01
C VAL A 433 5.77 -4.91 17.43
N ILE A 434 4.60 -5.03 16.83
CA ILE A 434 3.69 -6.16 17.06
C ILE A 434 4.38 -7.47 16.63
N GLN A 435 5.01 -7.47 15.46
CA GLN A 435 5.76 -8.64 14.95
C GLN A 435 6.96 -8.99 15.84
N MET A 436 7.73 -8.00 16.31
CA MET A 436 8.80 -8.18 17.28
C MET A 436 8.29 -8.92 18.52
N ARG A 437 7.20 -8.47 19.14
CA ARG A 437 6.64 -9.09 20.33
C ARG A 437 6.18 -10.54 20.08
N ARG A 438 5.62 -10.82 18.89
CA ARG A 438 5.25 -12.19 18.48
C ARG A 438 6.50 -13.07 18.36
N SER A 439 7.55 -12.57 17.71
CA SER A 439 8.82 -13.29 17.51
C SER A 439 9.58 -13.54 18.81
N LEU A 440 9.46 -12.67 19.81
CA LEU A 440 10.06 -12.84 21.14
C LEU A 440 9.27 -13.78 22.06
N SER A 441 8.03 -14.08 21.75
CA SER A 441 7.15 -14.88 22.62
C SER A 441 7.75 -16.23 23.05
N PRO A 442 8.43 -17.01 22.16
CA PRO A 442 9.05 -18.29 22.55
C PRO A 442 10.23 -18.16 23.52
N TYR A 443 10.82 -16.96 23.63
CA TYR A 443 12.01 -16.70 24.43
C TYR A 443 11.73 -16.07 25.79
N ARG A 444 10.47 -15.71 26.10
CA ARG A 444 10.08 -14.98 27.33
C ARG A 444 10.50 -15.69 28.62
N GLY A 445 10.51 -17.00 28.66
CA GLY A 445 10.93 -17.79 29.83
C GLY A 445 12.46 -17.95 30.01
N ARG A 446 13.27 -17.60 28.99
CA ARG A 446 14.72 -17.83 28.96
C ARG A 446 15.56 -16.55 28.80
N GLY A 447 14.93 -15.41 28.49
CA GLY A 447 15.62 -14.21 28.00
C GLY A 447 16.05 -13.18 29.05
N GLY A 448 15.91 -13.47 30.33
CA GLY A 448 16.39 -12.58 31.42
C GLY A 448 15.75 -11.18 31.42
N THR A 449 16.40 -10.23 32.11
CA THR A 449 15.88 -8.85 32.30
C THR A 449 15.87 -8.00 31.02
N THR A 450 16.75 -8.26 30.04
CA THR A 450 16.86 -7.51 28.79
C THR A 450 15.62 -7.70 27.94
N LEU A 451 15.15 -8.95 27.80
CA LEU A 451 13.98 -9.29 27.01
C LEU A 451 12.69 -8.76 27.64
N ALA A 452 12.57 -8.81 28.97
CA ALA A 452 11.46 -8.23 29.70
C ALA A 452 11.37 -6.72 29.50
N ARG A 453 12.47 -6.00 29.64
CA ARG A 453 12.53 -4.54 29.40
C ARG A 453 12.13 -4.17 27.96
N LEU A 454 12.59 -4.95 26.98
CA LEU A 454 12.25 -4.72 25.58
C LEU A 454 10.74 -4.92 25.33
N ASP A 455 10.13 -5.98 25.89
CA ASP A 455 8.68 -6.22 25.78
C ASP A 455 7.85 -5.12 26.46
N ASP A 456 8.30 -4.58 27.61
CA ASP A 456 7.64 -3.48 28.31
C ASP A 456 7.71 -2.17 27.51
N ARG A 457 8.87 -1.85 26.92
CA ARG A 457 9.02 -0.71 26.02
C ARG A 457 8.09 -0.84 24.78
N ALA A 458 8.02 -2.04 24.21
CA ALA A 458 7.15 -2.33 23.08
C ALA A 458 5.67 -2.14 23.42
N ARG A 459 5.23 -2.58 24.64
CA ARG A 459 3.86 -2.34 25.12
C ARG A 459 3.56 -0.84 25.23
N THR A 460 4.51 -0.07 25.74
CA THR A 460 4.38 1.38 25.87
C THR A 460 4.19 2.07 24.50
N VAL A 461 4.96 1.65 23.48
CA VAL A 461 4.82 2.16 22.11
C VAL A 461 3.44 1.82 21.56
N ILE A 462 2.98 0.58 21.70
CA ILE A 462 1.65 0.15 21.23
C ILE A 462 0.53 0.93 21.94
N GLY A 463 0.64 1.19 23.22
CA GLY A 463 -0.36 1.91 24.00
C GLY A 463 -0.48 3.40 23.68
N ARG A 464 0.57 4.02 23.11
CA ARG A 464 0.57 5.45 22.73
C ARG A 464 -0.06 5.71 21.36
N VAL A 465 -0.16 4.69 20.52
CA VAL A 465 -0.63 4.81 19.13
C VAL A 465 -2.11 4.38 19.00
N ARG A 466 -2.65 3.68 20.01
CA ARG A 466 -4.07 3.34 20.12
C ARG A 466 -4.84 4.46 20.80
#